data_65e46bc0524f6461af4e8da0ce357ff9
#
_entry.id   65e46bc0524f6461af4e8da0ce357ff9
#
_cell.length_a   1.000
_cell.length_b   1.000
_cell.length_c   1.000
_cell.angle_alpha   90.00
_cell.angle_beta   90.00
_cell.angle_gamma   90.00
#
_symmetry.space_group_name_H-M   'P 1'
#
loop_
_entity.id
_entity.type
_entity.pdbx_description
1 polymer ?
#
loop_
_entity_poly.entity_id
_entity_poly.type
_entity_poly.pdbx_seq_one_letter_code
_entity_poly.pdbx_strand_id
1 'polypeptide(L)'
;MKILAIESSCDETAAAVVENGRRVLSSVVATQVEEHKLYGGVVPEIASRRHSEAIVGVVREALERAELTVDDLDAIGVTYAPGLIGALLVGVNFAKGLSLSANLPLIPVHHLRSHIASNYITNPELEPPFLCLVVSGGHTHIIEVTDYTKLRILGKTRDDAAGEAFDKAARAMGMPYPGGIAMDKLAETGNDKAFKLPRPTVDGAPLDFSFSGLKTAVINILHNAEQKGQTVNIADLSASYRKAVVDCLVRNFLHAADETDHKKLVIAGGVSANALLRRRLTEECKRTGRTLYMPDLSLTGDNAAMVGAQAYYEYLAGHTAGMELNACAQRSIDLG
;
A
#
# COMPACT_ATOMS: atom_id res chain seq x y z
N MET A 1 13.72 19.16 -10.78
CA MET A 1 14.30 18.55 -9.56
C MET A 1 14.23 17.04 -9.69
N LYS A 2 15.38 16.38 -9.63
CA LYS A 2 15.53 14.93 -9.75
C LYS A 2 15.85 14.35 -8.38
N ILE A 3 15.03 13.44 -7.91
CA ILE A 3 15.17 12.80 -6.60
C ILE A 3 15.45 11.31 -6.81
N LEU A 4 16.54 10.81 -6.23
CA LEU A 4 16.73 9.37 -6.03
C LEU A 4 15.92 8.95 -4.81
N ALA A 5 15.00 8.02 -4.99
CA ALA A 5 14.14 7.51 -3.94
C ALA A 5 14.46 6.06 -3.61
N ILE A 6 14.34 5.69 -2.34
CA ILE A 6 14.65 4.35 -1.81
C ILE A 6 13.47 3.86 -0.96
N GLU A 7 12.99 2.64 -1.26
CA GLU A 7 11.96 1.92 -0.51
C GLU A 7 12.54 0.59 0.00
N SER A 8 12.38 0.33 1.29
CA SER A 8 12.81 -0.93 1.93
C SER A 8 11.97 -1.28 3.16
N SER A 9 10.70 -0.86 3.20
CA SER A 9 9.89 -0.97 4.44
C SER A 9 9.40 -2.39 4.74
N CYS A 10 9.37 -3.30 3.75
CA CYS A 10 8.83 -4.65 3.92
C CYS A 10 9.69 -5.70 3.20
N ASP A 11 9.24 -6.22 2.06
CA ASP A 11 9.90 -7.30 1.32
C ASP A 11 10.31 -6.90 -0.11
N GLU A 12 10.17 -5.63 -0.48
CA GLU A 12 10.69 -5.03 -1.71
C GLU A 12 11.86 -4.10 -1.43
N THR A 13 13.02 -4.38 -2.06
CA THR A 13 14.11 -3.41 -2.15
C THR A 13 13.93 -2.63 -3.45
N ALA A 14 13.63 -1.35 -3.39
CA ALA A 14 13.42 -0.57 -4.58
C ALA A 14 14.19 0.75 -4.58
N ALA A 15 14.59 1.18 -5.80
CA ALA A 15 15.11 2.51 -6.07
C ALA A 15 14.50 3.07 -7.35
N ALA A 16 14.29 4.38 -7.38
CA ALA A 16 13.75 5.09 -8.54
C ALA A 16 14.33 6.49 -8.64
N VAL A 17 14.43 7.02 -9.86
CA VAL A 17 14.69 8.45 -10.06
C VAL A 17 13.40 9.09 -10.55
N VAL A 18 12.93 10.09 -9.80
CA VAL A 18 11.68 10.80 -10.09
C VAL A 18 11.97 12.29 -10.27
N GLU A 19 11.43 12.84 -11.35
CA GLU A 19 11.55 14.26 -11.67
C GLU A 19 10.28 15.01 -11.32
N ASN A 20 10.42 16.06 -10.52
CA ASN A 20 9.35 16.98 -10.11
C ASN A 20 8.11 16.27 -9.52
N GLY A 21 8.34 15.14 -8.84
CA GLY A 21 7.32 14.37 -8.15
C GLY A 21 6.28 13.65 -9.03
N ARG A 22 6.41 13.74 -10.36
CA ARG A 22 5.38 13.22 -11.29
C ARG A 22 5.93 12.40 -12.45
N ARG A 23 7.17 12.64 -12.86
CA ARG A 23 7.79 11.92 -13.97
C ARG A 23 8.81 10.91 -13.45
N VAL A 24 8.54 9.63 -13.68
CA VAL A 24 9.45 8.54 -13.36
C VAL A 24 10.49 8.43 -14.48
N LEU A 25 11.77 8.65 -14.16
CA LEU A 25 12.89 8.47 -15.10
C LEU A 25 13.37 7.02 -15.08
N SER A 26 13.37 6.40 -13.90
CA SER A 26 13.66 4.98 -13.72
C SER A 26 12.93 4.44 -12.49
N SER A 27 12.65 3.13 -12.49
CA SER A 27 12.15 2.40 -11.33
C SER A 27 12.65 0.97 -11.38
N VAL A 28 13.27 0.52 -10.30
CA VAL A 28 13.82 -0.83 -10.12
C VAL A 28 13.27 -1.39 -8.83
N VAL A 29 12.77 -2.61 -8.87
CA VAL A 29 12.24 -3.34 -7.71
C VAL A 29 12.84 -4.74 -7.68
N ALA A 30 13.49 -5.08 -6.57
CA ALA A 30 13.93 -6.44 -6.25
C ALA A 30 13.01 -7.00 -5.16
N THR A 31 12.08 -7.87 -5.56
CA THR A 31 11.11 -8.48 -4.65
C THR A 31 11.66 -9.75 -4.00
N GLN A 32 11.28 -9.99 -2.77
CA GLN A 32 11.62 -11.17 -1.98
C GLN A 32 10.43 -12.16 -1.86
N VAL A 33 9.33 -11.91 -2.57
CA VAL A 33 8.07 -12.67 -2.49
C VAL A 33 8.30 -14.17 -2.68
N GLU A 34 9.14 -14.59 -3.65
CA GLU A 34 9.39 -16.02 -3.91
C GLU A 34 10.08 -16.71 -2.73
N GLU A 35 10.96 -16.04 -2.00
CA GLU A 35 11.57 -16.57 -0.79
C GLU A 35 10.58 -16.63 0.37
N HIS A 36 9.80 -15.57 0.57
CA HIS A 36 8.81 -15.50 1.64
C HIS A 36 7.62 -16.46 1.46
N LYS A 37 7.33 -16.89 0.23
CA LYS A 37 6.36 -17.96 -0.04
C LYS A 37 6.68 -19.25 0.71
N LEU A 38 7.96 -19.58 0.87
CA LEU A 38 8.41 -20.80 1.58
C LEU A 38 8.00 -20.81 3.06
N TYR A 39 7.81 -19.62 3.63
CA TYR A 39 7.42 -19.40 5.03
C TYR A 39 5.95 -19.05 5.20
N GLY A 40 5.23 -18.86 4.08
CA GLY A 40 3.83 -18.48 4.08
C GLY A 40 3.59 -17.03 4.54
N GLY A 41 4.58 -16.14 4.40
CA GLY A 41 4.53 -14.71 4.74
C GLY A 41 5.91 -14.16 5.03
N VAL A 42 6.00 -12.84 5.17
CA VAL A 42 7.26 -12.12 5.36
C VAL A 42 7.91 -12.49 6.70
N VAL A 43 9.22 -12.83 6.65
CA VAL A 43 10.08 -13.07 7.81
C VAL A 43 11.02 -11.87 7.97
N PRO A 44 10.87 -11.03 9.02
CA PRO A 44 11.57 -9.75 9.13
C PRO A 44 13.09 -9.82 9.07
N GLU A 45 13.70 -10.85 9.69
CA GLU A 45 15.16 -11.03 9.69
C GLU A 45 15.69 -11.39 8.30
N ILE A 46 14.98 -12.23 7.55
CA ILE A 46 15.31 -12.57 6.16
C ILE A 46 15.19 -11.31 5.31
N ALA A 47 14.09 -10.58 5.43
CA ALA A 47 13.87 -9.36 4.69
C ALA A 47 15.02 -8.35 4.88
N SER A 48 15.41 -8.08 6.14
CA SER A 48 16.51 -7.14 6.45
C SER A 48 17.83 -7.54 5.81
N ARG A 49 18.14 -8.83 5.82
CA ARG A 49 19.38 -9.38 5.22
C ARG A 49 19.36 -9.20 3.70
N ARG A 50 18.24 -9.53 3.04
CA ARG A 50 18.09 -9.37 1.59
C ARG A 50 18.17 -7.93 1.14
N HIS A 51 17.60 -6.99 1.90
CA HIS A 51 17.79 -5.56 1.63
C HIS A 51 19.27 -5.16 1.62
N SER A 52 20.04 -5.64 2.61
CA SER A 52 21.48 -5.32 2.69
C SER A 52 22.27 -5.87 1.49
N GLU A 53 21.87 -7.01 0.96
CA GLU A 53 22.50 -7.63 -0.21
C GLU A 53 22.13 -6.93 -1.52
N ALA A 54 20.89 -6.43 -1.65
CA ALA A 54 20.34 -5.93 -2.90
C ALA A 54 20.52 -4.42 -3.11
N ILE A 55 20.52 -3.60 -2.05
CA ILE A 55 20.30 -2.15 -2.13
C ILE A 55 21.33 -1.44 -3.04
N VAL A 56 22.61 -1.81 -2.98
CA VAL A 56 23.66 -1.21 -3.81
C VAL A 56 23.40 -1.47 -5.30
N GLY A 57 23.05 -2.72 -5.64
CA GLY A 57 22.75 -3.13 -7.00
C GLY A 57 21.52 -2.42 -7.56
N VAL A 58 20.45 -2.38 -6.77
CA VAL A 58 19.17 -1.75 -7.15
C VAL A 58 19.32 -0.24 -7.36
N VAL A 59 20.07 0.45 -6.50
CA VAL A 59 20.33 1.90 -6.64
C VAL A 59 21.19 2.18 -7.87
N ARG A 60 22.24 1.39 -8.10
CA ARG A 60 23.09 1.53 -9.29
C ARG A 60 22.27 1.35 -10.56
N GLU A 61 21.50 0.29 -10.65
CA GLU A 61 20.64 0.01 -11.81
C GLU A 61 19.60 1.12 -12.05
N ALA A 62 19.04 1.71 -10.98
CA ALA A 62 18.11 2.82 -11.12
C ALA A 62 18.78 4.06 -11.72
N LEU A 63 19.99 4.39 -11.32
CA LEU A 63 20.77 5.49 -11.90
C LEU A 63 21.16 5.19 -13.36
N GLU A 64 21.66 3.99 -13.64
CA GLU A 64 22.02 3.56 -15.01
C GLU A 64 20.83 3.62 -15.97
N ARG A 65 19.65 3.14 -15.55
CA ARG A 65 18.40 3.21 -16.35
C ARG A 65 17.91 4.64 -16.58
N ALA A 66 18.21 5.55 -15.65
CA ALA A 66 17.90 6.97 -15.80
C ALA A 66 18.96 7.73 -16.64
N GLU A 67 20.06 7.08 -17.00
CA GLU A 67 21.25 7.69 -17.64
C GLU A 67 21.81 8.85 -16.81
N LEU A 68 21.85 8.69 -15.48
CA LEU A 68 22.28 9.70 -14.50
C LEU A 68 23.36 9.14 -13.57
N THR A 69 24.12 10.06 -13.00
CA THR A 69 25.03 9.83 -11.87
C THR A 69 24.48 10.46 -10.60
N VAL A 70 25.12 10.25 -9.47
CA VAL A 70 24.76 10.89 -8.21
C VAL A 70 24.87 12.41 -8.26
N ASP A 71 25.82 12.91 -9.07
CA ASP A 71 26.07 14.36 -9.25
C ASP A 71 24.94 15.07 -10.00
N ASP A 72 24.07 14.32 -10.70
CA ASP A 72 22.93 14.86 -11.44
C ASP A 72 21.64 14.98 -10.59
N LEU A 73 21.71 14.54 -9.32
CA LEU A 73 20.57 14.51 -8.40
C LEU A 73 20.50 15.79 -7.57
N ASP A 74 19.28 16.16 -7.19
CA ASP A 74 19.02 17.32 -6.33
C ASP A 74 18.76 16.91 -4.85
N ALA A 75 18.33 15.68 -4.61
CA ALA A 75 18.03 15.17 -3.27
C ALA A 75 17.90 13.64 -3.24
N ILE A 76 17.90 13.09 -2.01
CA ILE A 76 17.67 11.67 -1.74
C ILE A 76 16.45 11.52 -0.86
N GLY A 77 15.42 10.80 -1.32
CA GLY A 77 14.23 10.43 -0.57
C GLY A 77 14.35 9.01 -0.04
N VAL A 78 13.91 8.77 1.20
CA VAL A 78 13.92 7.41 1.77
C VAL A 78 12.72 7.17 2.65
N THR A 79 12.13 6.00 2.52
CA THR A 79 11.09 5.55 3.46
C THR A 79 11.71 5.28 4.82
N TYR A 80 11.23 6.01 5.85
CA TYR A 80 11.73 5.86 7.21
C TYR A 80 10.70 5.26 8.18
N ALA A 81 9.41 5.30 7.82
CA ALA A 81 8.28 4.84 8.63
C ALA A 81 7.00 4.68 7.79
N PRO A 82 6.01 3.89 8.24
CA PRO A 82 6.18 2.69 9.07
C PRO A 82 6.72 1.51 8.26
N GLY A 83 7.12 0.42 8.96
CA GLY A 83 7.58 -0.81 8.32
C GLY A 83 8.36 -1.72 9.26
N LEU A 84 8.97 -2.76 8.71
CA LEU A 84 9.85 -3.66 9.42
C LEU A 84 11.13 -2.92 9.81
N ILE A 85 11.38 -2.79 11.10
CA ILE A 85 12.44 -1.91 11.61
C ILE A 85 13.83 -2.23 11.03
N GLY A 86 14.19 -3.52 10.92
CA GLY A 86 15.46 -3.95 10.36
C GLY A 86 15.59 -3.63 8.87
N ALA A 87 14.52 -3.79 8.11
CA ALA A 87 14.44 -3.46 6.70
C ALA A 87 14.55 -1.94 6.45
N LEU A 88 13.76 -1.13 7.18
CA LEU A 88 13.84 0.33 7.15
C LEU A 88 15.25 0.86 7.49
N LEU A 89 15.92 0.26 8.50
CA LEU A 89 17.27 0.66 8.90
C LEU A 89 18.27 0.49 7.76
N VAL A 90 18.12 -0.51 6.90
CA VAL A 90 19.01 -0.69 5.74
C VAL A 90 18.84 0.49 4.77
N GLY A 91 17.63 0.82 4.36
CA GLY A 91 17.37 1.93 3.44
C GLY A 91 17.79 3.28 4.04
N VAL A 92 17.40 3.56 5.29
CA VAL A 92 17.72 4.83 5.97
C VAL A 92 19.23 5.02 6.10
N ASN A 93 20.01 4.01 6.55
CA ASN A 93 21.45 4.16 6.69
C ASN A 93 22.16 4.25 5.34
N PHE A 94 21.70 3.53 4.33
CA PHE A 94 22.22 3.68 2.97
C PHE A 94 21.98 5.10 2.42
N ALA A 95 20.75 5.60 2.54
CA ALA A 95 20.40 6.96 2.10
C ALA A 95 21.20 8.04 2.84
N LYS A 96 21.40 7.91 4.17
CA LYS A 96 22.26 8.81 4.95
C LYS A 96 23.69 8.80 4.45
N GLY A 97 24.27 7.63 4.22
CA GLY A 97 25.64 7.51 3.70
C GLY A 97 25.80 8.18 2.33
N LEU A 98 24.83 7.97 1.45
CA LEU A 98 24.83 8.56 0.11
C LEU A 98 24.62 10.09 0.16
N SER A 99 23.66 10.56 0.97
CA SER A 99 23.39 11.99 1.21
C SER A 99 24.65 12.72 1.73
N LEU A 100 25.32 12.12 2.72
CA LEU A 100 26.55 12.68 3.28
C LEU A 100 27.67 12.76 2.26
N SER A 101 27.88 11.68 1.50
CA SER A 101 29.00 11.61 0.53
C SER A 101 28.80 12.55 -0.67
N ALA A 102 27.56 12.75 -1.11
CA ALA A 102 27.20 13.60 -2.23
C ALA A 102 26.82 15.04 -1.82
N ASN A 103 26.76 15.33 -0.53
CA ASN A 103 26.28 16.60 0.02
C ASN A 103 24.89 17.00 -0.49
N LEU A 104 23.98 16.01 -0.56
CA LEU A 104 22.60 16.19 -1.01
C LEU A 104 21.61 16.21 0.17
N PRO A 105 20.51 16.97 0.09
CA PRO A 105 19.43 16.92 1.08
C PRO A 105 18.86 15.51 1.23
N LEU A 106 18.62 15.09 2.48
CA LEU A 106 17.94 13.84 2.82
C LEU A 106 16.48 14.14 3.17
N ILE A 107 15.55 13.44 2.51
CA ILE A 107 14.12 13.65 2.66
C ILE A 107 13.51 12.41 3.30
N PRO A 108 13.01 12.51 4.55
CA PRO A 108 12.30 11.42 5.20
C PRO A 108 10.89 11.29 4.63
N VAL A 109 10.51 10.11 4.16
CA VAL A 109 9.22 9.88 3.54
C VAL A 109 8.43 8.84 4.32
N HIS A 110 7.16 9.13 4.58
CA HIS A 110 6.26 8.19 5.23
C HIS A 110 5.66 7.23 4.18
N HIS A 111 5.82 5.92 4.38
CA HIS A 111 5.40 4.87 3.44
C HIS A 111 3.95 5.00 2.94
N LEU A 112 2.99 5.26 3.84
CA LEU A 112 1.59 5.40 3.42
C LEU A 112 1.31 6.69 2.63
N ARG A 113 2.06 7.77 2.89
CA ARG A 113 2.00 8.99 2.07
C ARG A 113 2.51 8.70 0.67
N SER A 114 3.55 7.86 0.55
CA SER A 114 4.06 7.41 -0.76
C SER A 114 3.00 6.65 -1.56
N HIS A 115 2.26 5.73 -0.93
CA HIS A 115 1.16 5.05 -1.61
C HIS A 115 0.12 6.03 -2.18
N ILE A 116 -0.24 7.09 -1.44
CA ILE A 116 -1.13 8.14 -1.95
C ILE A 116 -0.49 8.83 -3.14
N ALA A 117 0.80 9.18 -3.04
CA ALA A 117 1.56 9.89 -4.05
C ALA A 117 1.76 9.10 -5.36
N SER A 118 1.59 7.76 -5.37
CA SER A 118 1.58 6.98 -6.61
C SER A 118 0.52 7.47 -7.60
N ASN A 119 -0.58 8.05 -7.08
CA ASN A 119 -1.61 8.65 -7.91
C ASN A 119 -1.17 9.93 -8.62
N TYR A 120 -0.21 10.69 -8.08
CA TYR A 120 0.32 11.88 -8.74
C TYR A 120 1.14 11.55 -9.99
N ILE A 121 1.70 10.34 -10.04
CA ILE A 121 2.41 9.81 -11.22
C ILE A 121 1.41 9.41 -12.30
N THR A 122 0.41 8.63 -11.93
CA THR A 122 -0.61 8.12 -12.88
C THR A 122 -1.55 9.22 -13.37
N ASN A 123 -1.91 10.14 -12.48
CA ASN A 123 -2.89 11.21 -12.72
C ASN A 123 -2.23 12.59 -12.48
N PRO A 124 -1.47 13.13 -13.45
CA PRO A 124 -0.72 14.36 -13.25
C PRO A 124 -1.57 15.61 -12.92
N GLU A 125 -2.87 15.56 -13.22
CA GLU A 125 -3.84 16.62 -12.88
C GLU A 125 -4.38 16.51 -11.45
N LEU A 126 -4.10 15.40 -10.73
CA LEU A 126 -4.58 15.24 -9.36
C LEU A 126 -3.87 16.19 -8.41
N GLU A 127 -4.66 17.03 -7.74
CA GLU A 127 -4.23 17.97 -6.72
C GLU A 127 -5.15 17.89 -5.50
N PRO A 128 -4.62 18.07 -4.27
CA PRO A 128 -5.47 18.25 -3.09
C PRO A 128 -6.46 19.43 -3.26
N PRO A 129 -7.60 19.48 -2.54
CA PRO A 129 -8.03 18.46 -1.57
C PRO A 129 -8.75 17.28 -2.21
N PHE A 130 -8.64 16.10 -1.56
CA PHE A 130 -9.36 14.89 -1.93
C PHE A 130 -9.49 13.91 -0.76
N LEU A 131 -10.36 12.90 -0.90
CA LEU A 131 -10.48 11.80 0.04
C LEU A 131 -9.80 10.56 -0.52
N CYS A 132 -8.95 9.88 0.29
CA CYS A 132 -8.20 8.70 -0.13
C CYS A 132 -8.52 7.49 0.74
N LEU A 133 -8.79 6.35 0.11
CA LEU A 133 -8.83 5.03 0.73
C LEU A 133 -7.49 4.34 0.52
N VAL A 134 -6.66 4.30 1.56
CA VAL A 134 -5.40 3.54 1.56
C VAL A 134 -5.65 2.14 2.05
N VAL A 135 -5.40 1.14 1.20
CA VAL A 135 -5.63 -0.29 1.49
C VAL A 135 -4.43 -1.11 1.06
N SER A 136 -3.73 -1.69 2.02
CA SER A 136 -2.52 -2.49 1.80
C SER A 136 -2.50 -3.75 2.67
N GLY A 137 -1.38 -4.48 2.65
CA GLY A 137 -1.15 -5.63 3.53
C GLY A 137 -1.24 -5.27 5.01
N GLY A 138 -0.66 -4.15 5.42
CA GLY A 138 -0.56 -3.73 6.83
C GLY A 138 -1.53 -2.61 7.23
N HIS A 139 -2.20 -1.94 6.29
CA HIS A 139 -2.97 -0.74 6.60
C HIS A 139 -4.31 -0.67 5.86
N THR A 140 -5.33 -0.15 6.55
CA THR A 140 -6.62 0.21 5.96
C THR A 140 -7.09 1.50 6.61
N HIS A 141 -7.05 2.61 5.84
CA HIS A 141 -7.37 3.94 6.31
C HIS A 141 -8.24 4.71 5.32
N ILE A 142 -9.17 5.52 5.83
CA ILE A 142 -9.80 6.61 5.08
C ILE A 142 -9.10 7.89 5.52
N ILE A 143 -8.52 8.61 4.56
CA ILE A 143 -7.66 9.76 4.80
C ILE A 143 -8.17 10.94 4.00
N GLU A 144 -8.38 12.05 4.67
CA GLU A 144 -8.57 13.34 4.04
C GLU A 144 -7.21 13.97 3.77
N VAL A 145 -6.94 14.30 2.51
CA VAL A 145 -5.73 14.96 2.05
C VAL A 145 -6.11 16.40 1.70
N THR A 146 -5.75 17.33 2.59
CA THR A 146 -6.05 18.77 2.40
C THR A 146 -4.93 19.51 1.68
N ASP A 147 -3.70 18.98 1.75
CA ASP A 147 -2.50 19.45 1.05
C ASP A 147 -1.58 18.23 0.84
N TYR A 148 -0.58 18.31 -0.01
CA TYR A 148 0.36 17.22 -0.32
C TYR A 148 1.06 16.64 0.91
N THR A 149 1.18 17.43 2.00
CA THR A 149 1.81 17.03 3.26
C THR A 149 0.88 17.12 4.48
N LYS A 150 -0.38 17.54 4.29
CA LYS A 150 -1.37 17.68 5.37
C LYS A 150 -2.48 16.66 5.21
N LEU A 151 -2.48 15.67 6.07
CA LEU A 151 -3.36 14.52 6.04
C LEU A 151 -4.09 14.37 7.38
N ARG A 152 -5.33 13.89 7.34
CA ARG A 152 -6.15 13.59 8.52
C ARG A 152 -6.81 12.22 8.37
N ILE A 153 -6.65 11.35 9.35
CA ILE A 153 -7.34 10.05 9.38
C ILE A 153 -8.79 10.29 9.78
N LEU A 154 -9.73 9.82 8.96
CA LEU A 154 -11.17 9.82 9.25
C LEU A 154 -11.67 8.47 9.74
N GLY A 155 -11.07 7.38 9.25
CA GLY A 155 -11.39 6.02 9.64
C GLY A 155 -10.18 5.10 9.45
N LYS A 156 -10.10 4.04 10.25
CA LYS A 156 -9.03 3.05 10.20
C LYS A 156 -9.49 1.68 10.63
N THR A 157 -8.72 0.64 10.29
CA THR A 157 -9.00 -0.68 10.84
C THR A 157 -8.71 -0.74 12.34
N ARG A 158 -9.54 -1.52 13.06
CA ARG A 158 -9.40 -1.79 14.49
C ARG A 158 -8.71 -3.12 14.78
N ASP A 159 -8.53 -3.93 13.74
CA ASP A 159 -7.89 -5.24 13.82
C ASP A 159 -7.05 -5.49 12.55
N ASP A 160 -7.23 -6.59 11.85
CA ASP A 160 -6.48 -6.90 10.63
C ASP A 160 -6.69 -5.81 9.54
N ALA A 161 -5.65 -5.50 8.78
CA ALA A 161 -5.80 -4.73 7.55
C ALA A 161 -6.50 -5.59 6.47
N ALA A 162 -7.09 -4.94 5.46
CA ALA A 162 -7.81 -5.66 4.40
C ALA A 162 -6.92 -6.66 3.66
N GLY A 163 -5.67 -6.30 3.33
CA GLY A 163 -4.74 -7.23 2.67
C GLY A 163 -4.35 -8.40 3.56
N GLU A 164 -4.05 -8.15 4.83
CA GLU A 164 -3.79 -9.19 5.83
C GLU A 164 -5.00 -10.13 5.99
N ALA A 165 -6.21 -9.58 5.97
CA ALA A 165 -7.44 -10.35 6.05
C ALA A 165 -7.61 -11.26 4.82
N PHE A 166 -7.28 -10.78 3.62
CA PHE A 166 -7.23 -11.60 2.40
C PHE A 166 -6.20 -12.73 2.51
N ASP A 167 -4.97 -12.44 2.95
CA ASP A 167 -3.91 -13.43 3.05
C ASP A 167 -4.23 -14.50 4.10
N LYS A 168 -4.78 -14.10 5.26
CA LYS A 168 -5.20 -15.04 6.31
C LYS A 168 -6.34 -15.95 5.87
N ALA A 169 -7.34 -15.41 5.15
CA ALA A 169 -8.45 -16.20 4.61
C ALA A 169 -8.00 -17.13 3.49
N ALA A 170 -7.15 -16.64 2.57
CA ALA A 170 -6.58 -17.44 1.49
C ALA A 170 -5.77 -18.62 2.04
N ARG A 171 -4.95 -18.40 3.06
CA ARG A 171 -4.21 -19.47 3.75
C ARG A 171 -5.15 -20.52 4.36
N ALA A 172 -6.25 -20.08 4.98
CA ALA A 172 -7.25 -21.01 5.52
C ALA A 172 -7.93 -21.84 4.43
N MET A 173 -8.06 -21.30 3.21
CA MET A 173 -8.58 -21.99 2.03
C MET A 173 -7.52 -22.82 1.27
N GLY A 174 -6.28 -22.92 1.78
CA GLY A 174 -5.18 -23.68 1.16
C GLY A 174 -4.51 -22.98 -0.03
N MET A 175 -4.66 -21.68 -0.19
CA MET A 175 -4.01 -20.91 -1.26
C MET A 175 -2.58 -20.52 -0.92
N PRO A 176 -1.71 -20.33 -1.93
CA PRO A 176 -0.34 -19.86 -1.73
C PRO A 176 -0.29 -18.37 -1.32
N TYR A 177 0.84 -17.96 -0.75
CA TYR A 177 1.17 -16.54 -0.51
C TYR A 177 1.76 -15.90 -1.79
N PRO A 178 1.44 -14.63 -2.12
CA PRO A 178 0.43 -13.74 -1.52
C PRO A 178 -1.01 -14.18 -1.84
N GLY A 179 -1.80 -14.36 -0.80
CA GLY A 179 -3.14 -14.94 -0.93
C GLY A 179 -4.16 -14.00 -1.58
N GLY A 180 -4.03 -12.70 -1.36
CA GLY A 180 -4.96 -11.70 -1.90
C GLY A 180 -5.06 -11.73 -3.42
N ILE A 181 -3.93 -11.83 -4.13
CA ILE A 181 -3.89 -11.90 -5.61
C ILE A 181 -4.51 -13.22 -6.10
N ALA A 182 -4.14 -14.35 -5.48
CA ALA A 182 -4.66 -15.66 -5.83
C ALA A 182 -6.18 -15.73 -5.63
N MET A 183 -6.66 -15.19 -4.51
CA MET A 183 -8.08 -15.13 -4.19
C MET A 183 -8.85 -14.24 -5.16
N ASP A 184 -8.35 -13.03 -5.48
CA ASP A 184 -9.02 -12.11 -6.41
C ASP A 184 -9.22 -12.75 -7.78
N LYS A 185 -8.17 -13.43 -8.30
CA LYS A 185 -8.24 -14.15 -9.56
C LYS A 185 -9.24 -15.32 -9.54
N LEU A 186 -9.21 -16.15 -8.48
CA LEU A 186 -10.10 -17.30 -8.36
C LEU A 186 -11.56 -16.87 -8.17
N ALA A 187 -11.80 -15.77 -7.45
CA ALA A 187 -13.12 -15.22 -7.19
C ALA A 187 -13.86 -14.74 -8.45
N GLU A 188 -13.16 -14.46 -9.56
CA GLU A 188 -13.81 -14.12 -10.83
C GLU A 188 -14.61 -15.29 -11.42
N THR A 189 -14.31 -16.54 -11.06
CA THR A 189 -14.99 -17.74 -11.52
C THR A 189 -16.07 -18.24 -10.56
N GLY A 190 -16.18 -17.64 -9.37
CA GLY A 190 -17.07 -18.06 -8.31
C GLY A 190 -18.39 -17.28 -8.24
N ASN A 191 -19.35 -17.85 -7.51
CA ASN A 191 -20.62 -17.19 -7.19
C ASN A 191 -20.50 -16.41 -5.86
N ASP A 192 -20.57 -15.10 -5.91
CA ASP A 192 -20.42 -14.19 -4.76
C ASP A 192 -21.60 -14.22 -3.77
N LYS A 193 -22.68 -14.96 -4.09
CA LYS A 193 -23.86 -15.16 -3.26
C LYS A 193 -23.96 -16.55 -2.63
N ALA A 194 -22.99 -17.44 -2.90
CA ALA A 194 -23.02 -18.82 -2.43
C ALA A 194 -22.88 -18.94 -0.90
N PHE A 195 -22.11 -18.05 -0.27
CA PHE A 195 -21.91 -18.05 1.17
C PHE A 195 -22.32 -16.72 1.78
N LYS A 196 -23.15 -16.77 2.83
CA LYS A 196 -23.54 -15.59 3.61
C LYS A 196 -22.48 -15.32 4.66
N LEU A 197 -21.65 -14.30 4.45
CA LEU A 197 -20.67 -13.83 5.40
C LEU A 197 -21.20 -12.64 6.22
N PRO A 198 -20.67 -12.40 7.42
CA PRO A 198 -21.06 -11.25 8.25
C PRO A 198 -20.73 -9.94 7.52
N ARG A 199 -21.45 -8.87 7.89
CA ARG A 199 -21.15 -7.51 7.45
C ARG A 199 -20.45 -6.80 8.60
N PRO A 200 -19.14 -6.61 8.55
CA PRO A 200 -18.42 -5.98 9.63
C PRO A 200 -18.84 -4.52 9.84
N THR A 201 -19.05 -4.15 11.09
CA THR A 201 -19.28 -2.76 11.53
C THR A 201 -18.53 -2.55 12.83
N VAL A 202 -18.16 -1.30 13.14
CA VAL A 202 -17.56 -0.91 14.40
C VAL A 202 -18.53 0.01 15.12
N ASP A 203 -18.99 -0.41 16.30
CA ASP A 203 -19.96 0.35 17.07
C ASP A 203 -19.38 1.71 17.47
N GLY A 204 -20.16 2.78 17.26
CA GLY A 204 -19.76 4.15 17.55
C GLY A 204 -18.69 4.74 16.62
N ALA A 205 -18.21 4.00 15.61
CA ALA A 205 -17.21 4.45 14.66
C ALA A 205 -17.55 3.99 13.22
N PRO A 206 -18.53 4.63 12.56
CA PRO A 206 -19.09 4.14 11.28
C PRO A 206 -18.09 4.16 10.11
N LEU A 207 -17.01 4.92 10.21
CA LEU A 207 -15.96 4.98 9.20
C LEU A 207 -14.82 3.97 9.43
N ASP A 208 -14.76 3.37 10.62
CA ASP A 208 -13.72 2.39 10.94
C ASP A 208 -14.04 1.00 10.37
N PHE A 209 -13.00 0.19 10.25
CA PHE A 209 -13.08 -1.16 9.68
C PHE A 209 -12.75 -2.23 10.74
N SER A 210 -13.27 -3.44 10.51
CA SER A 210 -12.88 -4.66 11.23
C SER A 210 -13.04 -5.84 10.29
N PHE A 211 -12.01 -6.68 10.17
CA PHE A 211 -12.00 -7.82 9.24
C PHE A 211 -11.78 -9.16 9.94
N SER A 212 -11.37 -9.19 11.21
CA SER A 212 -11.05 -10.42 11.95
C SER A 212 -12.23 -11.39 12.02
N GLY A 213 -13.47 -10.88 12.12
CA GLY A 213 -14.69 -11.69 12.10
C GLY A 213 -14.94 -12.43 10.79
N LEU A 214 -14.51 -11.87 9.66
CA LEU A 214 -14.63 -12.53 8.35
C LEU A 214 -13.74 -13.76 8.23
N LYS A 215 -12.50 -13.68 8.72
CA LYS A 215 -11.60 -14.83 8.79
C LYS A 215 -12.22 -15.97 9.61
N THR A 216 -12.74 -15.66 10.78
CA THR A 216 -13.41 -16.65 11.66
C THR A 216 -14.59 -17.31 10.95
N ALA A 217 -15.38 -16.54 10.21
CA ALA A 217 -16.50 -17.08 9.46
C ALA A 217 -16.06 -18.07 8.37
N VAL A 218 -14.97 -17.78 7.65
CA VAL A 218 -14.38 -18.70 6.66
C VAL A 218 -13.92 -20.00 7.31
N ILE A 219 -13.17 -19.92 8.42
CA ILE A 219 -12.70 -21.11 9.15
C ILE A 219 -13.89 -21.97 9.60
N ASN A 220 -14.95 -21.35 10.13
CA ASN A 220 -16.14 -22.06 10.54
C ASN A 220 -16.86 -22.76 9.38
N ILE A 221 -16.95 -22.12 8.21
CA ILE A 221 -17.54 -22.71 6.99
C ILE A 221 -16.77 -23.97 6.58
N LEU A 222 -15.44 -23.86 6.51
CA LEU A 222 -14.57 -24.98 6.11
C LEU A 222 -14.67 -26.14 7.11
N HIS A 223 -14.56 -25.86 8.41
CA HIS A 223 -14.63 -26.86 9.46
C HIS A 223 -16.01 -27.56 9.53
N ASN A 224 -17.11 -26.79 9.40
CA ASN A 224 -18.45 -27.37 9.39
C ASN A 224 -18.70 -28.28 8.15
N ALA A 225 -18.13 -27.90 7.01
CA ALA A 225 -18.22 -28.75 5.80
C ALA A 225 -17.43 -30.05 5.98
N GLU A 226 -16.21 -29.97 6.52
CA GLU A 226 -15.37 -31.13 6.82
C GLU A 226 -16.07 -32.11 7.77
N GLN A 227 -16.65 -31.63 8.86
CA GLN A 227 -17.42 -32.44 9.83
C GLN A 227 -18.61 -33.15 9.20
N LYS A 228 -19.22 -32.54 8.16
CA LYS A 228 -20.37 -33.11 7.44
C LYS A 228 -19.97 -33.95 6.23
N GLY A 229 -18.67 -34.15 5.97
CA GLY A 229 -18.17 -34.81 4.77
C GLY A 229 -18.54 -34.10 3.46
N GLN A 230 -18.73 -32.78 3.51
CA GLN A 230 -19.09 -31.94 2.37
C GLN A 230 -17.86 -31.22 1.82
N THR A 231 -17.82 -31.06 0.50
CA THR A 231 -16.77 -30.25 -0.16
C THR A 231 -17.24 -28.82 -0.34
N VAL A 232 -16.40 -27.85 0.04
CA VAL A 232 -16.63 -26.41 -0.21
C VAL A 232 -16.08 -26.06 -1.58
N ASN A 233 -16.87 -25.38 -2.41
CA ASN A 233 -16.35 -24.76 -3.62
C ASN A 233 -15.53 -23.53 -3.24
N ILE A 234 -14.21 -23.62 -3.36
CA ILE A 234 -13.27 -22.58 -2.95
C ILE A 234 -13.41 -21.32 -3.83
N ALA A 235 -13.78 -21.44 -5.10
CA ALA A 235 -14.02 -20.27 -5.95
C ALA A 235 -15.25 -19.47 -5.46
N ASP A 236 -16.33 -20.14 -5.09
CA ASP A 236 -17.53 -19.51 -4.55
C ASP A 236 -17.27 -18.86 -3.19
N LEU A 237 -16.51 -19.55 -2.31
CA LEU A 237 -16.12 -19.00 -1.01
C LEU A 237 -15.21 -17.78 -1.18
N SER A 238 -14.26 -17.82 -2.11
CA SER A 238 -13.39 -16.68 -2.46
C SER A 238 -14.19 -15.49 -2.98
N ALA A 239 -15.15 -15.73 -3.87
CA ALA A 239 -16.01 -14.69 -4.43
C ALA A 239 -16.88 -14.04 -3.33
N SER A 240 -17.48 -14.86 -2.46
CA SER A 240 -18.30 -14.37 -1.33
C SER A 240 -17.47 -13.58 -0.31
N TYR A 241 -16.24 -14.04 -0.01
CA TYR A 241 -15.32 -13.36 0.90
C TYR A 241 -14.84 -12.02 0.33
N ARG A 242 -14.33 -12.01 -0.91
CA ARG A 242 -13.92 -10.80 -1.62
C ARG A 242 -15.04 -9.77 -1.60
N LYS A 243 -16.27 -10.20 -1.92
CA LYS A 243 -17.44 -9.33 -1.90
C LYS A 243 -17.68 -8.73 -0.52
N ALA A 244 -17.60 -9.50 0.55
CA ALA A 244 -17.84 -9.01 1.92
C ALA A 244 -16.82 -7.96 2.34
N VAL A 245 -15.53 -8.15 2.02
CA VAL A 245 -14.46 -7.17 2.28
C VAL A 245 -14.68 -5.90 1.45
N VAL A 246 -14.90 -6.05 0.13
CA VAL A 246 -15.08 -4.89 -0.76
C VAL A 246 -16.34 -4.10 -0.43
N ASP A 247 -17.46 -4.76 -0.09
CA ASP A 247 -18.70 -4.09 0.34
C ASP A 247 -18.47 -3.24 1.60
N CYS A 248 -17.64 -3.71 2.54
CA CYS A 248 -17.26 -2.96 3.73
C CYS A 248 -16.40 -1.72 3.36
N LEU A 249 -15.37 -1.91 2.54
CA LEU A 249 -14.48 -0.82 2.08
C LEU A 249 -15.26 0.27 1.35
N VAL A 250 -16.06 -0.11 0.35
CA VAL A 250 -16.85 0.82 -0.47
C VAL A 250 -17.88 1.57 0.39
N ARG A 251 -18.61 0.86 1.26
CA ARG A 251 -19.64 1.48 2.12
C ARG A 251 -19.04 2.58 3.00
N ASN A 252 -17.96 2.27 3.74
CA ASN A 252 -17.38 3.22 4.69
C ASN A 252 -16.70 4.38 3.95
N PHE A 253 -16.06 4.11 2.82
CA PHE A 253 -15.42 5.15 2.01
C PHE A 253 -16.41 6.14 1.41
N LEU A 254 -17.53 5.64 0.86
CA LEU A 254 -18.58 6.50 0.34
C LEU A 254 -19.30 7.27 1.46
N HIS A 255 -19.49 6.66 2.63
CA HIS A 255 -20.02 7.35 3.79
C HIS A 255 -19.13 8.53 4.21
N ALA A 256 -17.81 8.33 4.27
CA ALA A 256 -16.87 9.42 4.52
C ALA A 256 -16.92 10.50 3.44
N ALA A 257 -17.08 10.10 2.17
CA ALA A 257 -17.22 11.04 1.05
C ALA A 257 -18.53 11.86 1.12
N ASP A 258 -19.61 11.28 1.65
CA ASP A 258 -20.88 11.99 1.87
C ASP A 258 -20.76 12.98 3.04
N GLU A 259 -20.12 12.58 4.15
CA GLU A 259 -19.92 13.46 5.33
C GLU A 259 -18.99 14.65 5.04
N THR A 260 -17.99 14.47 4.15
CA THR A 260 -16.99 15.50 3.86
C THR A 260 -17.24 16.27 2.55
N ASP A 261 -18.26 15.90 1.79
CA ASP A 261 -18.61 16.44 0.45
C ASP A 261 -17.47 16.43 -0.57
N HIS A 262 -16.48 15.55 -0.42
CA HIS A 262 -15.41 15.43 -1.39
C HIS A 262 -15.91 14.89 -2.73
N LYS A 263 -15.52 15.56 -3.82
CA LYS A 263 -15.83 15.15 -5.20
C LYS A 263 -14.72 14.33 -5.84
N LYS A 264 -13.47 14.50 -5.39
CA LYS A 264 -12.32 13.70 -5.82
C LYS A 264 -12.09 12.57 -4.81
N LEU A 265 -12.21 11.33 -5.27
CA LEU A 265 -11.95 10.12 -4.51
C LEU A 265 -10.72 9.42 -5.07
N VAL A 266 -9.85 8.94 -4.20
CA VAL A 266 -8.57 8.31 -4.55
C VAL A 266 -8.48 6.95 -3.88
N ILE A 267 -7.92 5.95 -4.52
CA ILE A 267 -7.53 4.69 -3.87
C ILE A 267 -6.03 4.48 -4.00
N ALA A 268 -5.42 3.85 -3.00
CA ALA A 268 -3.97 3.62 -2.95
C ALA A 268 -3.62 2.34 -2.16
N GLY A 269 -2.40 1.84 -2.35
CA GLY A 269 -1.90 0.62 -1.70
C GLY A 269 -2.20 -0.65 -2.48
N GLY A 270 -1.56 -1.77 -2.12
CA GLY A 270 -1.59 -3.02 -2.88
C GLY A 270 -2.99 -3.59 -3.12
N VAL A 271 -3.90 -3.47 -2.15
CA VAL A 271 -5.29 -3.94 -2.30
C VAL A 271 -6.10 -3.06 -3.27
N SER A 272 -5.63 -1.85 -3.60
CA SER A 272 -6.24 -1.02 -4.64
C SER A 272 -6.18 -1.67 -6.05
N ALA A 273 -5.35 -2.71 -6.23
CA ALA A 273 -5.33 -3.53 -7.45
C ALA A 273 -6.55 -4.48 -7.58
N ASN A 274 -7.29 -4.72 -6.47
CA ASN A 274 -8.42 -5.65 -6.48
C ASN A 274 -9.47 -5.26 -7.52
N ALA A 275 -9.78 -6.20 -8.43
CA ALA A 275 -10.64 -5.94 -9.59
C ALA A 275 -12.08 -5.56 -9.18
N LEU A 276 -12.64 -6.20 -8.14
CA LEU A 276 -13.98 -5.90 -7.67
C LEU A 276 -14.04 -4.52 -7.00
N LEU A 277 -13.03 -4.14 -6.22
CA LEU A 277 -12.95 -2.83 -5.58
C LEU A 277 -12.93 -1.71 -6.62
N ARG A 278 -12.06 -1.83 -7.63
CA ARG A 278 -11.97 -0.87 -8.75
C ARG A 278 -13.30 -0.74 -9.49
N ARG A 279 -13.92 -1.86 -9.85
CA ARG A 279 -15.21 -1.87 -10.55
C ARG A 279 -16.31 -1.19 -9.72
N ARG A 280 -16.48 -1.60 -8.46
CA ARG A 280 -17.51 -1.06 -7.57
C ARG A 280 -17.36 0.44 -7.32
N LEU A 281 -16.15 0.92 -7.04
CA LEU A 281 -15.91 2.35 -6.84
C LEU A 281 -16.12 3.16 -8.13
N THR A 282 -15.73 2.61 -9.29
CA THR A 282 -16.00 3.27 -10.58
C THR A 282 -17.50 3.44 -10.83
N GLU A 283 -18.30 2.39 -10.58
CA GLU A 283 -19.75 2.41 -10.74
C GLU A 283 -20.39 3.43 -9.77
N GLU A 284 -20.00 3.42 -8.50
CA GLU A 284 -20.54 4.31 -7.47
C GLU A 284 -20.13 5.78 -7.69
N CYS A 285 -18.90 6.04 -8.07
CA CYS A 285 -18.46 7.40 -8.40
C CYS A 285 -19.21 7.96 -9.61
N LYS A 286 -19.40 7.15 -10.65
CA LYS A 286 -20.22 7.54 -11.80
C LYS A 286 -21.67 7.84 -11.41
N ARG A 287 -22.27 7.02 -10.53
CA ARG A 287 -23.64 7.19 -10.04
C ARG A 287 -23.81 8.48 -9.20
N THR A 288 -22.78 8.84 -8.43
CA THR A 288 -22.82 10.00 -7.50
C THR A 288 -22.18 11.28 -8.05
N GLY A 289 -21.73 11.26 -9.32
CA GLY A 289 -21.07 12.43 -9.94
C GLY A 289 -19.72 12.78 -9.34
N ARG A 290 -19.02 11.79 -8.75
CA ARG A 290 -17.67 11.94 -8.21
C ARG A 290 -16.62 11.48 -9.21
N THR A 291 -15.41 12.02 -9.11
CA THR A 291 -14.26 11.57 -9.90
C THR A 291 -13.44 10.59 -9.09
N LEU A 292 -13.16 9.40 -9.64
CA LEU A 292 -12.28 8.40 -9.03
C LEU A 292 -10.90 8.43 -9.68
N TYR A 293 -9.87 8.52 -8.86
CA TYR A 293 -8.46 8.40 -9.24
C TYR A 293 -7.90 7.09 -8.69
N MET A 294 -7.21 6.37 -9.54
CA MET A 294 -6.60 5.07 -9.21
C MET A 294 -5.18 5.03 -9.75
N PRO A 295 -4.22 4.44 -9.03
CA PRO A 295 -2.87 4.29 -9.56
C PRO A 295 -2.85 3.21 -10.64
N ASP A 296 -1.87 3.29 -11.53
CA ASP A 296 -1.54 2.19 -12.44
C ASP A 296 -1.24 0.93 -11.63
N LEU A 297 -1.57 -0.25 -12.16
CA LEU A 297 -1.38 -1.51 -11.45
C LEU A 297 0.08 -1.76 -11.05
N SER A 298 1.02 -1.30 -11.86
CA SER A 298 2.47 -1.36 -11.58
C SER A 298 2.92 -0.49 -10.39
N LEU A 299 2.10 0.48 -9.98
CA LEU A 299 2.39 1.40 -8.88
C LEU A 299 1.56 1.12 -7.61
N THR A 300 0.77 0.05 -7.59
CA THR A 300 -0.06 -0.30 -6.42
C THR A 300 0.75 -0.96 -5.30
N GLY A 301 1.73 -1.81 -5.64
CA GLY A 301 2.66 -2.44 -4.69
C GLY A 301 3.77 -1.50 -4.23
N ASP A 302 4.60 -1.99 -3.32
CA ASP A 302 5.72 -1.21 -2.79
C ASP A 302 6.75 -0.95 -3.91
N ASN A 303 7.10 0.31 -4.10
CA ASN A 303 8.03 0.77 -5.11
C ASN A 303 8.65 2.12 -4.72
N ALA A 304 9.80 2.45 -5.28
CA ALA A 304 10.48 3.70 -4.94
C ALA A 304 9.97 4.90 -5.75
N ALA A 305 9.26 4.70 -6.87
CA ALA A 305 8.71 5.82 -7.62
C ALA A 305 7.67 6.59 -6.80
N MET A 306 6.82 5.87 -6.04
CA MET A 306 5.86 6.47 -5.10
C MET A 306 6.56 7.28 -4.00
N VAL A 307 7.73 6.80 -3.52
CA VAL A 307 8.54 7.49 -2.52
C VAL A 307 9.12 8.80 -3.10
N GLY A 308 9.64 8.74 -4.33
CA GLY A 308 10.16 9.92 -5.03
C GLY A 308 9.08 10.96 -5.32
N ALA A 309 7.86 10.50 -5.64
CA ALA A 309 6.73 11.39 -5.83
C ALA A 309 6.38 12.17 -4.53
N GLN A 310 6.30 11.47 -3.39
CA GLN A 310 6.03 12.14 -2.11
C GLN A 310 7.23 12.99 -1.65
N ALA A 311 8.46 12.51 -1.83
CA ALA A 311 9.67 13.23 -1.45
C ALA A 311 9.75 14.64 -2.06
N TYR A 312 9.30 14.80 -3.29
CA TYR A 312 9.24 16.11 -3.94
C TYR A 312 8.39 17.11 -3.14
N TYR A 313 7.20 16.70 -2.71
CA TYR A 313 6.30 17.59 -1.94
C TYR A 313 6.78 17.80 -0.51
N GLU A 314 7.39 16.80 0.13
CA GLU A 314 8.03 16.97 1.44
C GLU A 314 9.18 17.98 1.34
N TYR A 315 9.99 17.90 0.28
CA TYR A 315 11.07 18.88 0.05
C TYR A 315 10.53 20.32 -0.14
N LEU A 316 9.49 20.49 -0.95
CA LEU A 316 8.87 21.81 -1.14
C LEU A 316 8.26 22.38 0.14
N ALA A 317 7.82 21.52 1.05
CA ALA A 317 7.35 21.90 2.38
C ALA A 317 8.48 22.18 3.38
N GLY A 318 9.75 21.99 2.97
CA GLY A 318 10.92 22.19 3.83
C GLY A 318 11.22 21.02 4.77
N HIS A 319 10.60 19.87 4.57
CA HIS A 319 10.79 18.67 5.39
C HIS A 319 12.05 17.91 4.94
N THR A 320 13.19 18.29 5.48
CA THR A 320 14.47 17.59 5.32
C THR A 320 14.98 17.09 6.67
N ALA A 321 15.84 16.09 6.65
CA ALA A 321 16.45 15.52 7.86
C ALA A 321 17.97 15.55 7.78
N GLY A 322 18.61 15.55 8.93
CA GLY A 322 20.05 15.36 9.08
C GLY A 322 20.43 13.91 9.35
N MET A 323 21.67 13.71 9.80
CA MET A 323 22.21 12.39 10.13
C MET A 323 21.57 11.75 11.37
N GLU A 324 20.78 12.50 12.13
CA GLU A 324 19.97 12.00 13.26
C GLU A 324 18.73 11.23 12.83
N LEU A 325 18.34 11.27 11.54
CA LEU A 325 17.19 10.51 11.04
C LEU A 325 17.32 9.05 11.45
N ASN A 326 16.23 8.51 12.02
CA ASN A 326 16.15 7.11 12.39
C ASN A 326 14.88 6.46 11.83
N ALA A 327 14.94 5.16 11.61
CA ALA A 327 13.79 4.35 11.22
C ALA A 327 12.78 4.25 12.37
N CYS A 328 11.50 4.19 12.04
CA CYS A 328 10.41 4.04 12.99
C CYS A 328 9.43 2.97 12.51
N ALA A 329 9.28 1.88 13.28
CA ALA A 329 8.40 0.77 12.90
C ALA A 329 6.91 1.17 12.83
N GLN A 330 6.51 2.13 13.67
CA GLN A 330 5.13 2.61 13.75
C GLN A 330 5.13 4.13 13.85
N ARG A 331 4.46 4.79 12.91
CA ARG A 331 4.22 6.23 12.93
C ARG A 331 2.88 6.52 12.28
N SER A 332 2.09 7.39 12.89
CA SER A 332 0.81 7.78 12.29
C SER A 332 1.03 8.69 11.09
N ILE A 333 0.24 8.52 10.04
CA ILE A 333 0.37 9.24 8.77
C ILE A 333 0.07 10.75 8.89
N ASP A 334 -0.73 11.13 9.88
CA ASP A 334 -1.12 12.52 10.17
C ASP A 334 -0.10 13.28 11.03
N LEU A 335 0.91 12.58 11.55
CA LEU A 335 2.06 13.21 12.20
C LEU A 335 3.10 13.55 11.14
N GLY A 336 3.23 14.83 10.84
CA GLY A 336 4.23 15.38 9.93
C GLY A 336 5.66 15.25 10.45
#